data_78fdecaa4e44e183f555b47c79c0a047
#
_entry.id   78fdecaa4e44e183f555b47c79c0a047
#
_cell.length_a   1.000
_cell.length_b   1.000
_cell.length_c   1.000
_cell.angle_alpha   90.00
_cell.angle_beta   90.00
_cell.angle_gamma   90.00
#
_symmetry.space_group_name_H-M   'P 1'
#
loop_
_entity.id
_entity.type
_entity.pdbx_description
1 polymer ?
#
loop_
_entity_poly.entity_id
_entity_poly.type
_entity_poly.pdbx_seq_one_letter_code
_entity_poly.pdbx_strand_id
1 'polypeptide(L)'
;VEMLSEHQCQGWLEGYLLTGRHGLLTSYEAFIHIIDSMFNQHAKWLKTTNAIAWRYPIPSLNYLLTSHVWRQDHNGFSHQDPGFIDHVVNKKADVVRVYLPPDANTLLSVADHCLRSRQYVNVIVAGKQPQLQYLSVDDAIAHCTKGIGIWGWAGTDCGREPDIVFGCAGDVPTLETLAAVDILRRLFPELAIRVVNVVDLMRLQHADDHPHGLSDADFDALFTRTTPVVFAYHGYPWLIHRLTYKRTNHANLHVRGYIEEGTTTTPFDMCVLNRIDRFHLAITALDLLPHLRDAAAHAREQLKNTLIAHRQYIRRHGEDMPEIRNWRWNAPTDDPCEAVSPVQDIP
;
A
#
# COMPACT_ATOMS: atom_id res chain seq x y z
N VAL A 1 6.53 -32.92 4.46
CA VAL A 1 6.59 -33.29 3.03
C VAL A 1 7.22 -32.11 2.29
N GLU A 2 8.29 -32.34 1.56
CA GLU A 2 8.87 -31.35 0.66
C GLU A 2 8.21 -31.49 -0.70
N MET A 3 7.79 -30.36 -1.28
CA MET A 3 7.14 -30.30 -2.57
C MET A 3 7.66 -29.07 -3.35
N LEU A 4 8.28 -29.32 -4.49
CA LEU A 4 8.91 -28.30 -5.34
C LEU A 4 7.95 -27.87 -6.48
N SER A 5 6.68 -27.69 -6.18
CA SER A 5 5.65 -27.29 -7.15
C SER A 5 4.58 -26.48 -6.47
N GLU A 6 4.50 -25.22 -6.82
CA GLU A 6 3.47 -24.28 -6.37
C GLU A 6 2.07 -24.74 -6.78
N HIS A 7 1.93 -25.32 -7.97
CA HIS A 7 0.67 -25.92 -8.45
C HIS A 7 0.20 -27.03 -7.51
N GLN A 8 1.11 -27.94 -7.13
CA GLN A 8 0.77 -29.04 -6.23
C GLN A 8 0.40 -28.52 -4.82
N CYS A 9 1.15 -27.55 -4.31
CA CYS A 9 0.88 -26.92 -3.02
C CYS A 9 -0.50 -26.24 -3.01
N GLN A 10 -0.84 -25.50 -4.05
CA GLN A 10 -2.17 -24.90 -4.18
C GLN A 10 -3.26 -25.97 -4.31
N GLY A 11 -3.06 -26.99 -5.13
CA GLY A 11 -4.03 -28.07 -5.28
C GLY A 11 -4.33 -28.78 -3.96
N TRP A 12 -3.32 -28.99 -3.12
CA TRP A 12 -3.51 -29.53 -1.77
C TRP A 12 -4.27 -28.57 -0.87
N LEU A 13 -3.94 -27.26 -0.92
CA LEU A 13 -4.67 -26.26 -0.15
C LEU A 13 -6.15 -26.22 -0.57
N GLU A 14 -6.44 -26.18 -1.88
CA GLU A 14 -7.81 -26.19 -2.39
C GLU A 14 -8.59 -27.42 -1.88
N GLY A 15 -8.00 -28.62 -1.97
CA GLY A 15 -8.59 -29.84 -1.43
C GLY A 15 -8.83 -29.77 0.09
N TYR A 16 -7.93 -29.13 0.82
CA TYR A 16 -8.05 -28.92 2.26
C TYR A 16 -9.19 -27.95 2.61
N LEU A 17 -9.34 -26.85 1.85
CA LEU A 17 -10.44 -25.89 2.01
C LEU A 17 -11.81 -26.55 1.79
N LEU A 18 -11.91 -27.47 0.82
CA LEU A 18 -13.15 -28.22 0.55
C LEU A 18 -13.59 -29.10 1.73
N THR A 19 -12.70 -29.43 2.65
CA THR A 19 -13.04 -30.16 3.90
C THR A 19 -13.53 -29.24 5.02
N GLY A 20 -13.68 -27.94 4.75
CA GLY A 20 -14.11 -26.94 5.74
C GLY A 20 -12.98 -26.37 6.61
N ARG A 21 -11.73 -26.75 6.36
CA ARG A 21 -10.54 -26.26 7.07
C ARG A 21 -9.95 -25.05 6.34
N HIS A 22 -9.27 -24.18 7.06
CA HIS A 22 -8.65 -22.98 6.52
C HIS A 22 -7.12 -23.10 6.43
N GLY A 23 -6.51 -22.31 5.57
CA GLY A 23 -5.07 -22.28 5.37
C GLY A 23 -4.67 -21.13 4.47
N LEU A 24 -3.38 -21.04 4.21
CA LEU A 24 -2.80 -20.04 3.30
C LEU A 24 -1.63 -20.64 2.51
N LEU A 25 -1.40 -20.12 1.31
CA LEU A 25 -0.22 -20.37 0.50
C LEU A 25 0.71 -19.18 0.59
N THR A 26 1.94 -19.40 1.05
CA THR A 26 2.98 -18.37 1.08
C THR A 26 3.88 -18.51 -0.13
N SER A 27 4.14 -17.42 -0.82
CA SER A 27 5.04 -17.38 -1.98
C SER A 27 5.81 -16.06 -2.05
N TYR A 28 6.91 -16.05 -2.82
CA TYR A 28 7.50 -14.81 -3.29
C TYR A 28 6.53 -14.14 -4.26
N GLU A 29 6.45 -12.80 -4.20
CA GLU A 29 5.53 -12.05 -5.04
C GLU A 29 5.75 -12.30 -6.54
N ALA A 30 7.02 -12.29 -7.00
CA ALA A 30 7.33 -12.53 -8.39
C ALA A 30 7.01 -13.96 -8.86
N PHE A 31 7.04 -14.95 -7.97
CA PHE A 31 6.86 -16.35 -8.35
C PHE A 31 5.41 -16.84 -8.23
N ILE A 32 4.55 -16.07 -7.60
CA ILE A 32 3.13 -16.44 -7.49
C ILE A 32 2.46 -16.56 -8.88
N HIS A 33 3.00 -15.91 -9.89
CA HIS A 33 2.54 -16.02 -11.28
C HIS A 33 2.55 -17.45 -11.82
N ILE A 34 3.37 -18.35 -11.26
CA ILE A 34 3.37 -19.77 -11.60
C ILE A 34 1.97 -20.38 -11.47
N ILE A 35 1.15 -19.90 -10.51
CA ILE A 35 -0.18 -20.44 -10.26
C ILE A 35 -1.32 -19.58 -10.82
N ASP A 36 -1.07 -18.62 -11.69
CA ASP A 36 -2.09 -17.72 -12.26
C ASP A 36 -3.28 -18.49 -12.84
N SER A 37 -3.03 -19.57 -13.57
CA SER A 37 -4.10 -20.36 -14.16
C SER A 37 -4.94 -21.07 -13.11
N MET A 38 -4.35 -21.59 -12.04
CA MET A 38 -5.07 -22.25 -10.94
C MET A 38 -5.88 -21.22 -10.16
N PHE A 39 -5.27 -20.09 -9.80
CA PHE A 39 -6.00 -18.98 -9.18
C PHE A 39 -7.22 -18.58 -10.01
N ASN A 40 -7.04 -18.40 -11.32
CA ASN A 40 -8.11 -18.03 -12.25
C ASN A 40 -9.26 -19.07 -12.25
N GLN A 41 -8.93 -20.35 -12.26
CA GLN A 41 -9.93 -21.43 -12.18
C GLN A 41 -10.66 -21.42 -10.83
N HIS A 42 -9.95 -21.29 -9.73
CA HIS A 42 -10.54 -21.23 -8.39
C HIS A 42 -11.50 -20.04 -8.23
N ALA A 43 -11.11 -18.84 -8.68
CA ALA A 43 -11.97 -17.66 -8.65
C ALA A 43 -13.23 -17.82 -9.49
N LYS A 44 -13.13 -18.42 -10.69
CA LYS A 44 -14.29 -18.72 -11.54
C LYS A 44 -15.20 -19.78 -10.92
N TRP A 45 -14.60 -20.79 -10.31
CA TRP A 45 -15.34 -21.82 -9.61
C TRP A 45 -16.12 -21.25 -8.41
N LEU A 46 -15.50 -20.41 -7.58
CA LEU A 46 -16.18 -19.70 -6.49
C LEU A 46 -17.36 -18.89 -7.01
N LYS A 47 -17.15 -18.08 -8.04
CA LYS A 47 -18.20 -17.26 -8.68
C LYS A 47 -19.41 -18.12 -9.05
N THR A 48 -19.18 -19.32 -9.63
CA THR A 48 -20.27 -20.21 -10.06
C THR A 48 -20.93 -20.88 -8.87
N THR A 49 -20.16 -21.35 -7.90
CA THR A 49 -20.69 -22.12 -6.75
C THR A 49 -21.39 -21.24 -5.74
N ASN A 50 -21.06 -19.94 -5.64
CA ASN A 50 -21.76 -19.00 -4.77
C ASN A 50 -23.22 -18.82 -5.12
N ALA A 51 -23.61 -19.09 -6.36
CA ALA A 51 -25.00 -19.04 -6.81
C ALA A 51 -25.81 -20.31 -6.49
N ILE A 52 -25.18 -21.37 -5.96
CA ILE A 52 -25.82 -22.66 -5.70
C ILE A 52 -26.29 -22.73 -4.24
N ALA A 53 -27.58 -22.56 -4.01
CA ALA A 53 -28.18 -22.40 -2.69
C ALA A 53 -27.94 -23.59 -1.71
N TRP A 54 -27.74 -24.81 -2.20
CA TRP A 54 -27.52 -25.97 -1.37
C TRP A 54 -26.06 -26.24 -1.00
N ARG A 55 -25.11 -25.47 -1.55
CA ARG A 55 -23.69 -25.61 -1.21
C ARG A 55 -23.35 -24.82 0.06
N TYR A 56 -22.61 -25.47 0.94
CA TYR A 56 -22.06 -24.77 2.12
C TYR A 56 -20.88 -23.85 1.70
N PRO A 57 -20.78 -22.65 2.31
CA PRO A 57 -19.64 -21.80 2.13
C PRO A 57 -18.35 -22.48 2.58
N ILE A 58 -17.32 -22.45 1.74
CA ILE A 58 -15.99 -22.95 2.06
C ILE A 58 -15.08 -21.83 2.58
N PRO A 59 -14.07 -22.15 3.41
CA PRO A 59 -13.02 -21.19 3.78
C PRO A 59 -12.34 -20.60 2.55
N SER A 60 -11.94 -19.36 2.66
CA SER A 60 -11.31 -18.63 1.56
C SER A 60 -9.95 -19.19 1.21
N LEU A 61 -9.56 -19.06 -0.06
CA LEU A 61 -8.21 -19.28 -0.54
C LEU A 61 -7.38 -18.05 -0.22
N ASN A 62 -6.34 -18.19 0.61
CA ASN A 62 -5.52 -17.09 1.06
C ASN A 62 -4.11 -17.22 0.50
N TYR A 63 -3.61 -16.14 -0.11
CA TYR A 63 -2.22 -15.98 -0.50
C TYR A 63 -1.54 -14.97 0.43
N LEU A 64 -0.34 -15.31 0.91
CA LEU A 64 0.56 -14.41 1.60
C LEU A 64 1.80 -14.23 0.75
N LEU A 65 1.90 -13.07 0.10
CA LEU A 65 3.04 -12.70 -0.74
C LEU A 65 4.09 -12.05 0.14
N THR A 66 5.15 -12.80 0.40
CA THR A 66 6.33 -12.33 1.13
C THR A 66 7.44 -12.00 0.14
N SER A 67 8.56 -11.46 0.56
CA SER A 67 9.65 -11.18 -0.38
C SER A 67 9.17 -10.42 -1.62
N HIS A 68 8.50 -9.32 -1.38
CA HIS A 68 7.88 -8.49 -2.40
C HIS A 68 8.91 -7.56 -3.10
N VAL A 69 8.51 -6.92 -4.18
CA VAL A 69 9.34 -6.14 -5.09
C VAL A 69 10.36 -5.21 -4.39
N TRP A 70 9.97 -4.52 -3.33
CA TRP A 70 10.81 -3.55 -2.60
C TRP A 70 11.85 -4.17 -1.66
N ARG A 71 11.83 -5.48 -1.46
CA ARG A 71 12.70 -6.23 -0.57
C ARG A 71 13.43 -7.38 -1.26
N GLN A 72 13.51 -7.30 -2.60
CA GLN A 72 14.29 -8.21 -3.46
C GLN A 72 15.41 -7.47 -4.21
N ASP A 73 15.87 -6.37 -3.64
CA ASP A 73 16.98 -5.54 -4.11
C ASP A 73 18.28 -6.33 -4.33
N HIS A 74 18.52 -7.37 -3.53
CA HIS A 74 19.69 -8.23 -3.60
C HIS A 74 19.59 -9.36 -4.64
N ASN A 75 18.40 -9.69 -5.12
CA ASN A 75 18.16 -10.75 -6.12
C ASN A 75 18.00 -10.21 -7.56
N GLY A 76 17.87 -8.91 -7.73
CA GLY A 76 17.70 -8.24 -9.00
C GLY A 76 16.34 -8.48 -9.66
N PHE A 77 16.21 -8.03 -10.90
CA PHE A 77 14.95 -7.98 -11.64
C PHE A 77 14.19 -9.33 -11.75
N SER A 78 14.87 -10.46 -11.66
CA SER A 78 14.22 -11.77 -11.73
C SER A 78 13.30 -12.09 -10.55
N HIS A 79 13.38 -11.30 -9.46
CA HIS A 79 12.58 -11.47 -8.24
C HIS A 79 11.71 -10.23 -7.95
N GLN A 80 11.57 -9.32 -8.90
CA GLN A 80 10.90 -8.04 -8.76
C GLN A 80 9.73 -7.94 -9.73
N ASP A 81 8.56 -8.47 -9.36
CA ASP A 81 7.33 -8.42 -10.16
C ASP A 81 6.09 -8.39 -9.26
N PRO A 82 5.42 -7.23 -9.10
CA PRO A 82 4.19 -7.09 -8.33
C PRO A 82 2.92 -7.34 -9.14
N GLY A 83 3.01 -7.82 -10.39
CA GLY A 83 1.91 -7.86 -11.35
C GLY A 83 0.78 -8.84 -11.03
N PHE A 84 0.97 -9.79 -10.10
CA PHE A 84 -0.10 -10.71 -9.70
C PHE A 84 -1.34 -9.97 -9.18
N ILE A 85 -1.17 -8.87 -8.47
CA ILE A 85 -2.29 -8.05 -7.97
C ILE A 85 -3.14 -7.53 -9.13
N ASP A 86 -2.52 -7.06 -10.22
CA ASP A 86 -3.21 -6.58 -11.42
C ASP A 86 -4.05 -7.68 -12.07
N HIS A 87 -3.55 -8.93 -12.04
CA HIS A 87 -4.31 -10.08 -12.51
C HIS A 87 -5.50 -10.38 -11.59
N VAL A 88 -5.31 -10.34 -10.28
CA VAL A 88 -6.34 -10.64 -9.27
C VAL A 88 -7.53 -9.69 -9.36
N VAL A 89 -7.29 -8.39 -9.42
CA VAL A 89 -8.36 -7.37 -9.44
C VAL A 89 -9.23 -7.41 -10.70
N ASN A 90 -8.84 -8.17 -11.72
CA ASN A 90 -9.65 -8.42 -12.91
C ASN A 90 -10.77 -9.45 -12.69
N LYS A 91 -10.77 -10.15 -11.55
CA LYS A 91 -11.80 -11.16 -11.26
C LYS A 91 -13.07 -10.49 -10.72
N LYS A 92 -14.12 -11.30 -10.58
CA LYS A 92 -15.39 -10.79 -10.07
C LYS A 92 -15.21 -10.18 -8.67
N ALA A 93 -15.71 -9.00 -8.49
CA ALA A 93 -15.60 -8.22 -7.25
C ALA A 93 -16.08 -8.99 -6.00
N ASP A 94 -17.10 -9.85 -6.15
CA ASP A 94 -17.64 -10.62 -5.02
C ASP A 94 -16.66 -11.66 -4.45
N VAL A 95 -15.61 -12.04 -5.21
CA VAL A 95 -14.75 -13.16 -4.82
C VAL A 95 -13.30 -12.76 -4.54
N VAL A 96 -12.84 -11.57 -4.88
CA VAL A 96 -11.44 -11.18 -4.70
C VAL A 96 -11.26 -10.04 -3.71
N ARG A 97 -10.17 -10.11 -2.93
CA ARG A 97 -9.76 -9.10 -1.96
C ARG A 97 -8.24 -8.97 -2.01
N VAL A 98 -7.73 -7.74 -1.88
CA VAL A 98 -6.29 -7.46 -1.84
C VAL A 98 -5.99 -6.54 -0.67
N TYR A 99 -5.08 -6.97 0.19
CA TYR A 99 -4.70 -6.28 1.41
C TYR A 99 -3.21 -5.94 1.42
N LEU A 100 -2.89 -4.72 1.78
CA LEU A 100 -1.54 -4.15 1.82
C LEU A 100 -1.24 -3.57 3.21
N PRO A 101 -1.14 -4.43 4.24
CA PRO A 101 -0.90 -3.97 5.61
C PRO A 101 0.46 -3.27 5.73
N PRO A 102 0.53 -2.07 6.34
CA PRO A 102 1.76 -1.29 6.46
C PRO A 102 2.69 -1.74 7.60
N ASP A 103 2.19 -2.50 8.58
CA ASP A 103 2.94 -2.94 9.75
C ASP A 103 2.47 -4.30 10.29
N ALA A 104 3.14 -4.81 11.33
CA ALA A 104 2.86 -6.14 11.86
C ALA A 104 1.46 -6.25 12.53
N ASN A 105 0.99 -5.22 13.23
CA ASN A 105 -0.31 -5.25 13.89
C ASN A 105 -1.46 -5.23 12.87
N THR A 106 -1.33 -4.45 11.80
CA THR A 106 -2.28 -4.46 10.69
C THR A 106 -2.23 -5.78 9.91
N LEU A 107 -1.03 -6.36 9.70
CA LEU A 107 -0.90 -7.70 9.10
C LEU A 107 -1.60 -8.76 9.94
N LEU A 108 -1.43 -8.74 11.26
CA LEU A 108 -2.08 -9.69 12.17
C LEU A 108 -3.60 -9.59 12.09
N SER A 109 -4.15 -8.37 12.12
CA SER A 109 -5.58 -8.11 11.99
C SER A 109 -6.14 -8.60 10.64
N VAL A 110 -5.45 -8.30 9.52
CA VAL A 110 -5.84 -8.75 8.19
C VAL A 110 -5.76 -10.27 8.07
N ALA A 111 -4.71 -10.90 8.58
CA ALA A 111 -4.54 -12.35 8.52
C ALA A 111 -5.64 -13.09 9.29
N ASP A 112 -5.99 -12.61 10.49
CA ASP A 112 -7.11 -13.14 11.26
C ASP A 112 -8.44 -13.04 10.49
N HIS A 113 -8.73 -11.88 9.90
CA HIS A 113 -9.90 -11.66 9.05
C HIS A 113 -9.92 -12.64 7.86
N CYS A 114 -8.82 -12.75 7.12
CA CYS A 114 -8.72 -13.60 5.94
C CYS A 114 -8.91 -15.09 6.29
N LEU A 115 -8.31 -15.57 7.38
CA LEU A 115 -8.43 -16.95 7.82
C LEU A 115 -9.85 -17.30 8.29
N ARG A 116 -10.62 -16.36 8.81
CA ARG A 116 -12.04 -16.56 9.17
C ARG A 116 -12.98 -16.38 7.99
N SER A 117 -12.55 -15.70 6.93
CA SER A 117 -13.40 -15.42 5.78
C SER A 117 -13.78 -16.67 4.99
N ARG A 118 -14.88 -16.59 4.26
CA ARG A 118 -15.40 -17.67 3.42
C ARG A 118 -15.75 -17.15 2.05
N GLN A 119 -15.61 -18.00 1.04
CA GLN A 119 -16.02 -17.74 -0.35
C GLN A 119 -15.22 -16.64 -1.07
N TYR A 120 -13.99 -16.35 -0.59
CA TYR A 120 -13.11 -15.36 -1.20
C TYR A 120 -11.78 -15.96 -1.65
N VAL A 121 -11.10 -15.23 -2.51
CA VAL A 121 -9.66 -15.31 -2.70
C VAL A 121 -9.07 -14.04 -2.12
N ASN A 122 -8.27 -14.18 -1.08
CA ASN A 122 -7.59 -13.06 -0.42
C ASN A 122 -6.12 -13.07 -0.81
N VAL A 123 -5.61 -11.91 -1.19
CA VAL A 123 -4.18 -11.67 -1.41
C VAL A 123 -3.68 -10.70 -0.36
N ILE A 124 -2.68 -11.09 0.40
CA ILE A 124 -2.03 -10.28 1.42
C ILE A 124 -0.59 -10.09 0.98
N VAL A 125 -0.14 -8.84 0.86
CA VAL A 125 1.25 -8.51 0.56
C VAL A 125 1.91 -7.95 1.80
N ALA A 126 2.97 -8.61 2.28
CA ALA A 126 3.67 -8.19 3.48
C ALA A 126 5.15 -8.60 3.44
N GLY A 127 6.04 -7.67 3.75
CA GLY A 127 7.47 -7.95 3.85
C GLY A 127 7.79 -8.90 5.00
N LYS A 128 8.74 -9.81 4.79
CA LYS A 128 9.29 -10.70 5.84
C LYS A 128 10.45 -10.08 6.62
N GLN A 129 10.91 -8.92 6.20
CA GLN A 129 11.97 -8.17 6.89
C GLN A 129 11.37 -7.31 8.00
N PRO A 130 12.15 -7.02 9.07
CA PRO A 130 11.69 -6.11 10.13
C PRO A 130 11.26 -4.76 9.57
N GLN A 131 10.08 -4.30 9.99
CA GLN A 131 9.48 -3.02 9.60
C GLN A 131 9.19 -2.16 10.84
N LEU A 132 8.92 -0.87 10.62
CA LEU A 132 8.44 0.01 11.68
C LEU A 132 7.01 -0.36 12.04
N GLN A 133 6.70 -0.18 13.32
CA GLN A 133 5.35 -0.35 13.86
C GLN A 133 4.72 1.04 14.01
N TYR A 134 3.55 1.23 13.42
CA TYR A 134 2.86 2.54 13.41
C TYR A 134 1.66 2.57 14.33
N LEU A 135 0.86 1.51 14.34
CA LEU A 135 -0.41 1.46 15.06
C LEU A 135 -0.33 0.48 16.24
N SER A 136 -1.00 0.81 17.34
CA SER A 136 -1.30 -0.16 18.38
C SER A 136 -2.16 -1.31 17.83
N VAL A 137 -2.33 -2.39 18.57
CA VAL A 137 -3.20 -3.50 18.13
C VAL A 137 -4.65 -3.03 17.96
N ASP A 138 -5.16 -2.24 18.90
CA ASP A 138 -6.54 -1.75 18.85
C ASP A 138 -6.76 -0.78 17.70
N ASP A 139 -5.84 0.16 17.48
CA ASP A 139 -5.89 1.08 16.34
C ASP A 139 -5.77 0.34 15.00
N ALA A 140 -4.94 -0.69 14.94
CA ALA A 140 -4.79 -1.54 13.75
C ALA A 140 -6.08 -2.29 13.44
N ILE A 141 -6.76 -2.85 14.44
CA ILE A 141 -8.06 -3.51 14.27
C ILE A 141 -9.10 -2.50 13.76
N ALA A 142 -9.18 -1.32 14.36
CA ALA A 142 -10.11 -0.27 13.96
C ALA A 142 -9.83 0.19 12.51
N HIS A 143 -8.55 0.41 12.16
CA HIS A 143 -8.14 0.82 10.82
C HIS A 143 -8.41 -0.27 9.78
N CYS A 144 -8.06 -1.52 10.05
CA CYS A 144 -8.31 -2.66 9.15
C CYS A 144 -9.80 -2.93 8.94
N THR A 145 -10.63 -2.69 9.96
CA THR A 145 -12.10 -2.82 9.84
C THR A 145 -12.65 -1.81 8.82
N LYS A 146 -12.12 -0.58 8.81
CA LYS A 146 -12.45 0.43 7.79
C LYS A 146 -11.77 0.13 6.44
N GLY A 147 -10.60 -0.51 6.45
CA GLY A 147 -9.76 -0.84 5.30
C GLY A 147 -9.01 0.34 4.70
N ILE A 148 -9.36 1.57 5.06
CA ILE A 148 -8.75 2.84 4.64
C ILE A 148 -9.04 3.91 5.70
N GLY A 149 -8.14 4.89 5.86
CA GLY A 149 -8.41 5.98 6.78
C GLY A 149 -7.32 7.05 6.79
N ILE A 150 -7.72 8.22 7.32
CA ILE A 150 -6.79 9.33 7.57
C ILE A 150 -5.95 8.98 8.81
N TRP A 151 -4.63 9.11 8.69
CA TRP A 151 -3.70 9.05 9.81
C TRP A 151 -3.41 10.46 10.32
N GLY A 152 -4.31 10.98 11.18
CA GLY A 152 -4.23 12.34 11.72
C GLY A 152 -2.91 12.63 12.44
N TRP A 153 -2.36 11.63 13.14
CA TRP A 153 -1.07 11.72 13.82
C TRP A 153 0.13 11.94 12.87
N ALA A 154 -0.02 11.62 11.57
CA ALA A 154 1.00 11.79 10.56
C ALA A 154 0.79 13.05 9.70
N GLY A 155 -0.41 13.62 9.72
CA GLY A 155 -0.78 14.82 8.97
C GLY A 155 -0.53 16.11 9.74
N THR A 156 -0.76 17.24 9.07
CA THR A 156 -0.72 18.60 9.64
C THR A 156 -1.95 19.40 9.26
N ASP A 157 -2.95 18.77 8.61
CA ASP A 157 -4.18 19.45 8.21
C ASP A 157 -5.13 19.73 9.38
N CYS A 158 -5.03 18.99 10.47
CA CYS A 158 -5.84 19.18 11.70
C CYS A 158 -7.35 19.30 11.40
N GLY A 159 -7.84 18.51 10.44
CA GLY A 159 -9.22 18.54 9.99
C GLY A 159 -9.60 19.71 9.06
N ARG A 160 -8.65 20.58 8.69
CA ARG A 160 -8.85 21.63 7.68
C ARG A 160 -8.79 21.03 6.27
N GLU A 161 -9.20 21.81 5.28
CA GLU A 161 -8.94 21.44 3.89
C GLU A 161 -7.43 21.39 3.65
N PRO A 162 -6.87 20.26 3.21
CA PRO A 162 -5.43 20.14 3.02
C PRO A 162 -4.97 20.86 1.75
N ASP A 163 -3.73 21.38 1.78
CA ASP A 163 -3.04 21.86 0.57
C ASP A 163 -2.60 20.72 -0.32
N ILE A 164 -2.31 19.56 0.29
CA ILE A 164 -1.93 18.33 -0.40
C ILE A 164 -2.34 17.10 0.39
N VAL A 165 -2.71 16.05 -0.33
CA VAL A 165 -3.00 14.73 0.25
C VAL A 165 -1.90 13.74 -0.16
N PHE A 166 -1.39 12.99 0.82
CA PHE A 166 -0.56 11.82 0.57
C PHE A 166 -1.39 10.56 0.79
N GLY A 167 -1.54 9.76 -0.28
CA GLY A 167 -2.07 8.40 -0.19
C GLY A 167 -0.94 7.38 -0.16
N CYS A 168 -1.10 6.28 0.59
CA CYS A 168 -0.13 5.20 0.57
C CYS A 168 -0.79 3.83 0.74
N ALA A 169 -0.24 2.82 0.05
CA ALA A 169 -0.66 1.42 0.14
C ALA A 169 0.53 0.48 0.00
N GLY A 170 0.79 -0.31 1.05
CA GLY A 170 1.95 -1.19 1.21
C GLY A 170 2.93 -0.70 2.28
N ASP A 171 3.78 -1.59 2.77
CA ASP A 171 4.71 -1.32 3.87
C ASP A 171 5.79 -0.28 3.51
N VAL A 172 6.53 -0.52 2.42
CA VAL A 172 7.59 0.40 1.95
C VAL A 172 6.99 1.71 1.42
N PRO A 173 5.93 1.74 0.61
CA PRO A 173 5.27 2.99 0.23
C PRO A 173 4.80 3.82 1.42
N THR A 174 4.30 3.17 2.48
CA THR A 174 3.90 3.88 3.72
C THR A 174 5.11 4.47 4.44
N LEU A 175 6.21 3.72 4.57
CA LEU A 175 7.45 4.22 5.16
C LEU A 175 7.96 5.47 4.43
N GLU A 176 8.05 5.41 3.12
CA GLU A 176 8.57 6.51 2.30
C GLU A 176 7.61 7.72 2.28
N THR A 177 6.30 7.47 2.31
CA THR A 177 5.30 8.54 2.44
C THR A 177 5.46 9.28 3.77
N LEU A 178 5.53 8.56 4.89
CA LEU A 178 5.71 9.18 6.20
C LEU A 178 7.01 9.97 6.29
N ALA A 179 8.10 9.44 5.72
CA ALA A 179 9.36 10.15 5.67
C ALA A 179 9.32 11.40 4.77
N ALA A 180 8.56 11.37 3.66
CA ALA A 180 8.34 12.54 2.82
C ALA A 180 7.53 13.63 3.54
N VAL A 181 6.47 13.23 4.25
CA VAL A 181 5.67 14.14 5.09
C VAL A 181 6.53 14.75 6.19
N ASP A 182 7.37 13.96 6.85
CA ASP A 182 8.31 14.45 7.87
C ASP A 182 9.31 15.49 7.31
N ILE A 183 9.78 15.31 6.08
CA ILE A 183 10.60 16.30 5.39
C ILE A 183 9.81 17.58 5.13
N LEU A 184 8.60 17.46 4.58
CA LEU A 184 7.79 18.62 4.19
C LEU A 184 7.35 19.45 5.40
N ARG A 185 6.89 18.82 6.50
CA ARG A 185 6.48 19.54 7.71
C ARG A 185 7.62 20.31 8.38
N ARG A 186 8.87 19.85 8.22
CA ARG A 186 10.06 20.56 8.70
C ARG A 186 10.45 21.71 7.81
N LEU A 187 10.29 21.58 6.50
CA LEU A 187 10.64 22.62 5.54
C LEU A 187 9.54 23.69 5.39
N PHE A 188 8.28 23.29 5.57
CA PHE A 188 7.09 24.11 5.39
C PHE A 188 6.07 23.81 6.52
N PRO A 189 6.31 24.32 7.74
CA PRO A 189 5.45 24.02 8.90
C PRO A 189 3.99 24.48 8.77
N GLU A 190 3.75 25.49 7.91
CA GLU A 190 2.42 26.02 7.63
C GLU A 190 1.58 25.15 6.68
N LEU A 191 2.24 24.21 5.95
CA LEU A 191 1.58 23.41 4.94
C LEU A 191 0.60 22.41 5.56
N ALA A 192 -0.64 22.45 5.13
CA ALA A 192 -1.68 21.50 5.57
C ALA A 192 -1.57 20.20 4.76
N ILE A 193 -1.04 19.15 5.38
CA ILE A 193 -0.81 17.84 4.77
C ILE A 193 -1.77 16.83 5.37
N ARG A 194 -2.52 16.10 4.53
CA ARG A 194 -3.31 14.95 4.94
C ARG A 194 -2.61 13.66 4.52
N VAL A 195 -2.61 12.67 5.41
CA VAL A 195 -2.10 11.32 5.12
C VAL A 195 -3.25 10.32 5.15
N VAL A 196 -3.42 9.56 4.06
CA VAL A 196 -4.43 8.51 3.93
C VAL A 196 -3.72 7.18 3.68
N ASN A 197 -3.87 6.22 4.60
CA ASN A 197 -3.36 4.88 4.42
C ASN A 197 -4.45 3.93 3.93
N VAL A 198 -4.11 3.07 2.97
CA VAL A 198 -5.01 2.09 2.34
C VAL A 198 -4.51 0.69 2.64
N VAL A 199 -5.25 -0.06 3.46
CA VAL A 199 -5.00 -1.48 3.75
C VAL A 199 -5.77 -2.37 2.79
N ASP A 200 -7.07 -2.14 2.61
CA ASP A 200 -7.91 -2.83 1.64
C ASP A 200 -7.93 -2.06 0.33
N LEU A 201 -7.20 -2.57 -0.66
CA LEU A 201 -7.07 -1.91 -1.96
C LEU A 201 -8.42 -1.73 -2.67
N MET A 202 -9.38 -2.61 -2.40
CA MET A 202 -10.71 -2.55 -3.03
C MET A 202 -11.55 -1.36 -2.57
N ARG A 203 -11.19 -0.70 -1.45
CA ARG A 203 -11.81 0.55 -1.00
C ARG A 203 -11.70 1.68 -2.01
N LEU A 204 -10.68 1.66 -2.86
CA LEU A 204 -10.50 2.68 -3.89
C LEU A 204 -11.54 2.61 -5.01
N GLN A 205 -12.14 1.44 -5.26
CA GLN A 205 -13.20 1.28 -6.24
C GLN A 205 -14.49 1.98 -5.79
N HIS A 206 -15.35 2.29 -6.76
CA HIS A 206 -16.69 2.80 -6.48
C HIS A 206 -17.57 1.70 -5.87
N ALA A 207 -18.50 2.09 -5.00
CA ALA A 207 -19.44 1.16 -4.33
C ALA A 207 -20.28 0.32 -5.32
N ASP A 208 -20.57 0.85 -6.51
CA ASP A 208 -21.27 0.11 -7.55
C ASP A 208 -20.41 -0.97 -8.23
N ASP A 209 -19.08 -0.84 -8.16
CA ASP A 209 -18.16 -1.75 -8.83
C ASP A 209 -17.64 -2.87 -7.90
N HIS A 210 -17.59 -2.60 -6.60
CA HIS A 210 -17.08 -3.55 -5.62
C HIS A 210 -17.80 -3.43 -4.26
N PRO A 211 -18.12 -4.57 -3.59
CA PRO A 211 -18.80 -4.55 -2.29
C PRO A 211 -18.06 -3.78 -1.19
N HIS A 212 -16.72 -3.70 -1.28
CA HIS A 212 -15.89 -2.90 -0.36
C HIS A 212 -15.66 -1.47 -0.85
N GLY A 213 -16.09 -1.13 -2.07
CA GLY A 213 -15.88 0.19 -2.67
C GLY A 213 -16.52 1.30 -1.83
N LEU A 214 -15.89 2.47 -1.85
CA LEU A 214 -16.43 3.65 -1.19
C LEU A 214 -17.48 4.34 -2.06
N SER A 215 -18.44 5.02 -1.42
CA SER A 215 -19.24 6.03 -2.09
C SER A 215 -18.35 7.22 -2.53
N ASP A 216 -18.82 8.04 -3.47
CA ASP A 216 -18.07 9.24 -3.86
C ASP A 216 -17.93 10.22 -2.68
N ALA A 217 -18.95 10.33 -1.83
CA ALA A 217 -18.89 11.19 -0.65
C ALA A 217 -17.80 10.73 0.33
N ASP A 218 -17.71 9.42 0.60
CA ASP A 218 -16.66 8.88 1.50
C ASP A 218 -15.27 9.00 0.89
N PHE A 219 -15.15 8.79 -0.42
CA PHE A 219 -13.88 8.96 -1.11
C PHE A 219 -13.43 10.42 -1.10
N ASP A 220 -14.35 11.37 -1.40
CA ASP A 220 -14.07 12.81 -1.39
C ASP A 220 -13.74 13.31 0.02
N ALA A 221 -14.31 12.72 1.08
CA ALA A 221 -13.95 13.04 2.46
C ALA A 221 -12.48 12.70 2.80
N LEU A 222 -11.92 11.66 2.18
CA LEU A 222 -10.53 11.24 2.35
C LEU A 222 -9.57 12.03 1.44
N PHE A 223 -9.86 12.04 0.13
CA PHE A 223 -8.96 12.52 -0.92
C PHE A 223 -9.32 13.91 -1.46
N THR A 224 -10.37 14.52 -0.94
CA THR A 224 -10.95 15.80 -1.41
C THR A 224 -11.44 15.75 -2.86
N ARG A 225 -11.97 16.85 -3.35
CA ARG A 225 -12.50 16.94 -4.72
C ARG A 225 -11.56 17.63 -5.70
N THR A 226 -10.60 18.39 -5.19
CA THR A 226 -9.77 19.28 -6.03
C THR A 226 -8.31 19.35 -5.60
N THR A 227 -8.00 18.96 -4.37
CA THR A 227 -6.62 19.00 -3.84
C THR A 227 -5.73 17.97 -4.54
N PRO A 228 -4.48 18.31 -4.89
CA PRO A 228 -3.55 17.34 -5.45
C PRO A 228 -3.30 16.17 -4.49
N VAL A 229 -3.21 14.96 -5.05
CA VAL A 229 -2.93 13.73 -4.30
C VAL A 229 -1.65 13.10 -4.83
N VAL A 230 -0.65 12.95 -3.99
CA VAL A 230 0.54 12.11 -4.26
C VAL A 230 0.28 10.75 -3.66
N PHE A 231 0.19 9.72 -4.49
CA PHE A 231 -0.15 8.37 -4.04
C PHE A 231 1.02 7.41 -4.24
N ALA A 232 1.59 6.91 -3.14
CA ALA A 232 2.64 5.89 -3.16
C ALA A 232 2.02 4.50 -3.08
N TYR A 233 2.21 3.69 -4.13
CA TYR A 233 1.60 2.38 -4.28
C TYR A 233 2.65 1.27 -4.42
N HIS A 234 2.35 0.13 -3.83
CA HIS A 234 3.21 -1.05 -3.84
C HIS A 234 3.56 -1.58 -5.23
N GLY A 235 2.57 -1.67 -6.11
CA GLY A 235 2.70 -2.26 -7.44
C GLY A 235 2.74 -1.24 -8.57
N TYR A 236 2.23 -1.61 -9.74
CA TYR A 236 2.21 -0.75 -10.92
C TYR A 236 1.22 0.42 -10.77
N PRO A 237 1.63 1.67 -11.03
CA PRO A 237 0.78 2.86 -10.87
C PRO A 237 -0.57 2.76 -11.62
N TRP A 238 -0.60 2.09 -12.75
CA TRP A 238 -1.80 1.91 -13.58
C TRP A 238 -2.99 1.32 -12.82
N LEU A 239 -2.72 0.43 -11.86
CA LEU A 239 -3.78 -0.19 -11.09
C LEU A 239 -4.55 0.83 -10.27
N ILE A 240 -3.87 1.77 -9.61
CA ILE A 240 -4.54 2.82 -8.83
C ILE A 240 -5.39 3.70 -9.74
N HIS A 241 -4.85 4.11 -10.90
CA HIS A 241 -5.63 4.86 -11.88
C HIS A 241 -6.87 4.10 -12.35
N ARG A 242 -6.75 2.79 -12.57
CA ARG A 242 -7.87 1.94 -12.94
C ARG A 242 -8.94 1.85 -11.83
N LEU A 243 -8.52 1.72 -10.57
CA LEU A 243 -9.44 1.62 -9.44
C LEU A 243 -10.17 2.94 -9.15
N THR A 244 -9.60 4.07 -9.59
CA THR A 244 -10.07 5.42 -9.26
C THR A 244 -10.54 6.24 -10.47
N TYR A 245 -10.58 5.68 -11.69
CA TYR A 245 -10.88 6.45 -12.91
C TYR A 245 -12.25 7.15 -12.91
N LYS A 246 -13.22 6.65 -12.10
CA LYS A 246 -14.55 7.25 -11.93
C LYS A 246 -14.58 8.36 -10.89
N ARG A 247 -13.52 8.53 -10.07
CA ARG A 247 -13.52 9.48 -8.96
C ARG A 247 -13.41 10.92 -9.44
N THR A 248 -14.10 11.82 -8.75
CA THR A 248 -14.14 13.25 -9.07
C THR A 248 -12.75 13.86 -9.18
N ASN A 249 -11.86 13.51 -8.26
CA ASN A 249 -10.50 14.06 -8.17
C ASN A 249 -9.44 13.25 -8.95
N HIS A 250 -9.85 12.37 -9.87
CA HIS A 250 -8.91 11.49 -10.58
C HIS A 250 -7.82 12.26 -11.36
N ALA A 251 -8.14 13.41 -11.94
CA ALA A 251 -7.19 14.21 -12.71
C ALA A 251 -6.02 14.76 -11.87
N ASN A 252 -6.21 14.91 -10.55
CA ASN A 252 -5.20 15.40 -9.61
C ASN A 252 -4.49 14.26 -8.86
N LEU A 253 -4.68 13.01 -9.27
CA LEU A 253 -4.06 11.85 -8.65
C LEU A 253 -2.72 11.53 -9.32
N HIS A 254 -1.63 11.76 -8.60
CA HIS A 254 -0.25 11.55 -9.04
C HIS A 254 0.32 10.29 -8.38
N VAL A 255 0.20 9.16 -9.07
CA VAL A 255 0.60 7.86 -8.53
C VAL A 255 2.08 7.59 -8.78
N ARG A 256 2.77 7.09 -7.76
CA ARG A 256 4.12 6.54 -7.79
C ARG A 256 4.07 5.08 -7.36
N GLY A 257 4.83 4.22 -8.02
CA GLY A 257 4.89 2.80 -7.76
C GLY A 257 6.03 2.16 -8.54
N TYR A 258 6.00 0.85 -8.69
CA TYR A 258 6.98 0.13 -9.46
C TYR A 258 6.83 0.41 -10.97
N ILE A 259 7.94 0.75 -11.63
CA ILE A 259 7.98 1.13 -13.06
C ILE A 259 9.01 0.33 -13.85
N GLU A 260 9.26 -0.92 -13.46
CA GLU A 260 10.21 -1.86 -14.07
C GLU A 260 11.70 -1.43 -13.99
N GLU A 261 12.03 -0.51 -13.11
CA GLU A 261 13.43 -0.13 -12.81
C GLU A 261 14.01 -1.08 -11.75
N GLY A 262 13.97 -2.38 -12.05
CA GLY A 262 14.46 -3.46 -11.18
C GLY A 262 15.94 -3.77 -11.42
N THR A 263 16.71 -3.93 -10.33
CA THR A 263 18.13 -4.30 -10.39
C THR A 263 18.62 -4.82 -9.03
N THR A 264 19.87 -5.28 -8.97
CA THR A 264 20.58 -5.53 -7.73
C THR A 264 21.17 -4.22 -7.23
N THR A 265 20.73 -3.77 -6.07
CA THR A 265 21.14 -2.49 -5.47
C THR A 265 20.91 -2.52 -3.94
N THR A 266 20.68 -1.36 -3.31
CA THR A 266 20.28 -1.27 -1.90
C THR A 266 18.74 -1.07 -1.79
N PRO A 267 18.11 -1.39 -0.64
CA PRO A 267 16.66 -1.26 -0.47
C PRO A 267 16.12 0.14 -0.78
N PHE A 268 16.81 1.18 -0.34
CA PHE A 268 16.36 2.55 -0.62
C PHE A 268 16.64 2.96 -2.06
N ASP A 269 17.78 2.55 -2.65
CA ASP A 269 18.07 2.86 -4.05
C ASP A 269 17.05 2.21 -5.01
N MET A 270 16.50 1.05 -4.64
CA MET A 270 15.38 0.44 -5.35
C MET A 270 14.15 1.38 -5.40
N CYS A 271 13.86 2.07 -4.29
CA CYS A 271 12.81 3.08 -4.25
C CYS A 271 13.19 4.32 -5.09
N VAL A 272 14.46 4.73 -5.08
CA VAL A 272 14.97 5.88 -5.87
C VAL A 272 14.85 5.63 -7.36
N LEU A 273 15.22 4.45 -7.85
CA LEU A 273 15.09 4.07 -9.26
C LEU A 273 13.64 4.17 -9.74
N ASN A 274 12.70 3.78 -8.88
CA ASN A 274 11.26 3.81 -9.16
C ASN A 274 10.58 5.13 -8.75
N ARG A 275 11.33 6.12 -8.26
CA ARG A 275 10.85 7.45 -7.85
C ARG A 275 9.71 7.41 -6.81
N ILE A 276 9.72 6.41 -5.94
CA ILE A 276 8.77 6.25 -4.84
C ILE A 276 9.40 6.57 -3.48
N ASP A 277 10.68 6.89 -3.46
CA ASP A 277 11.39 7.29 -2.26
C ASP A 277 10.92 8.66 -1.72
N ARG A 278 11.19 8.90 -0.44
CA ARG A 278 10.80 10.10 0.30
C ARG A 278 11.17 11.41 -0.37
N PHE A 279 12.30 11.48 -1.04
CA PHE A 279 12.76 12.70 -1.69
C PHE A 279 11.99 12.98 -2.98
N HIS A 280 11.77 11.96 -3.82
CA HIS A 280 10.95 12.12 -5.02
C HIS A 280 9.47 12.36 -4.70
N LEU A 281 8.93 11.74 -3.64
CA LEU A 281 7.58 12.02 -3.18
C LEU A 281 7.43 13.48 -2.71
N ALA A 282 8.38 13.97 -1.90
CA ALA A 282 8.40 15.38 -1.46
C ALA A 282 8.57 16.36 -2.64
N ILE A 283 9.47 16.07 -3.58
CA ILE A 283 9.64 16.88 -4.80
C ILE A 283 8.35 16.91 -5.61
N THR A 284 7.70 15.77 -5.79
CA THR A 284 6.42 15.71 -6.53
C THR A 284 5.36 16.59 -5.85
N ALA A 285 5.27 16.56 -4.51
CA ALA A 285 4.37 17.43 -3.76
C ALA A 285 4.67 18.92 -3.99
N LEU A 286 5.94 19.30 -3.92
CA LEU A 286 6.37 20.69 -4.14
C LEU A 286 6.10 21.17 -5.57
N ASP A 287 6.14 20.29 -6.56
CA ASP A 287 5.82 20.63 -7.95
C ASP A 287 4.32 20.91 -8.15
N LEU A 288 3.48 20.35 -7.29
CA LEU A 288 2.02 20.51 -7.30
C LEU A 288 1.53 21.71 -6.49
N LEU A 289 2.43 22.43 -5.80
CA LEU A 289 2.13 23.55 -4.92
C LEU A 289 2.76 24.87 -5.45
N PRO A 290 2.20 25.46 -6.53
CA PRO A 290 2.81 26.61 -7.19
C PRO A 290 2.87 27.85 -6.32
N HIS A 291 2.11 27.94 -5.25
CA HIS A 291 2.14 29.08 -4.32
C HIS A 291 3.43 29.11 -3.47
N LEU A 292 4.16 28.00 -3.33
CA LEU A 292 5.42 27.92 -2.60
C LEU A 292 6.64 28.47 -3.40
N ARG A 293 6.51 28.62 -4.71
CA ARG A 293 7.48 29.28 -5.63
C ARG A 293 8.96 29.10 -5.27
N ASP A 294 9.63 30.18 -4.84
CA ASP A 294 11.08 30.21 -4.62
C ASP A 294 11.51 29.32 -3.45
N ALA A 295 10.71 29.24 -2.39
CA ALA A 295 10.98 28.35 -1.26
C ALA A 295 10.96 26.88 -1.70
N ALA A 296 10.01 26.49 -2.56
CA ALA A 296 9.96 25.15 -3.15
C ALA A 296 11.16 24.90 -4.07
N ALA A 297 11.66 25.90 -4.81
CA ALA A 297 12.81 25.72 -5.67
C ALA A 297 14.08 25.39 -4.89
N HIS A 298 14.32 26.10 -3.78
CA HIS A 298 15.45 25.81 -2.89
C HIS A 298 15.34 24.44 -2.24
N ALA A 299 14.16 24.08 -1.71
CA ALA A 299 13.92 22.77 -1.12
C ALA A 299 14.13 21.62 -2.12
N ARG A 300 13.63 21.75 -3.35
CA ARG A 300 13.84 20.76 -4.41
C ARG A 300 15.32 20.54 -4.71
N GLU A 301 16.10 21.62 -4.80
CA GLU A 301 17.54 21.52 -5.05
C GLU A 301 18.26 20.81 -3.90
N GLN A 302 17.91 21.12 -2.67
CA GLN A 302 18.44 20.46 -1.49
C GLN A 302 18.14 18.93 -1.51
N LEU A 303 16.91 18.53 -1.83
CA LEU A 303 16.50 17.12 -1.91
C LEU A 303 17.23 16.39 -3.04
N LYS A 304 17.42 17.03 -4.22
CA LYS A 304 18.20 16.46 -5.32
C LYS A 304 19.67 16.26 -4.93
N ASN A 305 20.25 17.21 -4.22
CA ASN A 305 21.63 17.09 -3.72
C ASN A 305 21.78 15.92 -2.75
N THR A 306 20.77 15.68 -1.91
CA THR A 306 20.75 14.51 -1.01
C THR A 306 20.69 13.19 -1.79
N LEU A 307 19.91 13.12 -2.87
CA LEU A 307 19.88 11.94 -3.76
C LEU A 307 21.25 11.69 -4.42
N ILE A 308 21.93 12.76 -4.84
CA ILE A 308 23.29 12.65 -5.40
C ILE A 308 24.28 12.14 -4.35
N ALA A 309 24.23 12.67 -3.13
CA ALA A 309 25.06 12.24 -2.02
C ALA A 309 24.81 10.76 -1.67
N HIS A 310 23.55 10.34 -1.61
CA HIS A 310 23.16 8.93 -1.40
C HIS A 310 23.76 8.02 -2.48
N ARG A 311 23.62 8.38 -3.77
CA ARG A 311 24.19 7.61 -4.87
C ARG A 311 25.71 7.49 -4.78
N GLN A 312 26.41 8.51 -4.30
CA GLN A 312 27.85 8.46 -4.07
C GLN A 312 28.19 7.55 -2.86
N TYR A 313 27.35 7.57 -1.83
CA TYR A 313 27.53 6.76 -0.64
C TYR A 313 27.39 5.27 -0.94
N ILE A 314 26.31 4.85 -1.62
CA ILE A 314 26.10 3.44 -1.95
C ILE A 314 27.20 2.87 -2.85
N ARG A 315 27.76 3.69 -3.77
CA ARG A 315 28.90 3.26 -4.59
C ARG A 315 30.19 2.99 -3.81
N ARG A 316 30.34 3.62 -2.65
CA ARG A 316 31.52 3.44 -1.80
C ARG A 316 31.35 2.36 -0.74
N HIS A 317 30.14 2.24 -0.20
CA HIS A 317 29.87 1.45 0.99
C HIS A 317 29.01 0.20 0.71
N GLY A 318 28.30 0.14 -0.40
CA GLY A 318 27.40 -0.97 -0.75
C GLY A 318 26.14 -1.03 0.13
N GLU A 319 25.82 0.05 0.85
CA GLU A 319 24.66 0.14 1.75
C GLU A 319 24.04 1.54 1.72
N ASP A 320 22.79 1.65 2.16
CA ASP A 320 22.10 2.94 2.28
C ASP A 320 22.71 3.83 3.37
N MET A 321 22.62 5.15 3.19
CA MET A 321 23.10 6.13 4.20
C MET A 321 22.43 5.87 5.55
N PRO A 322 23.19 5.97 6.68
CA PRO A 322 22.66 5.68 8.01
C PRO A 322 21.41 6.46 8.40
N GLU A 323 21.32 7.74 8.04
CA GLU A 323 20.17 8.61 8.30
C GLU A 323 18.93 8.19 7.52
N ILE A 324 19.07 7.53 6.37
CA ILE A 324 17.97 6.96 5.59
C ILE A 324 17.55 5.63 6.20
N ARG A 325 18.49 4.72 6.41
CA ARG A 325 18.26 3.38 6.93
C ARG A 325 17.67 3.36 8.34
N ASN A 326 18.11 4.30 9.19
CA ASN A 326 17.73 4.38 10.59
C ASN A 326 16.59 5.38 10.84
N TRP A 327 15.99 5.94 9.79
CA TRP A 327 14.89 6.89 9.94
C TRP A 327 13.75 6.26 10.77
N ARG A 328 13.18 7.06 11.65
CA ARG A 328 12.00 6.73 12.46
C ARG A 328 11.07 7.93 12.48
N TRP A 329 9.80 7.67 12.57
CA TRP A 329 8.84 8.73 12.82
C TRP A 329 9.04 9.29 14.22
N ASN A 330 9.28 10.59 14.29
CA ASN A 330 9.31 11.33 15.54
C ASN A 330 8.08 12.24 15.57
N ALA A 331 7.18 11.97 16.51
CA ALA A 331 6.08 12.90 16.77
C ALA A 331 6.66 14.29 17.09
N PRO A 332 6.08 15.38 16.55
CA PRO A 332 6.51 16.72 16.94
C PRO A 332 6.35 16.89 18.44
N THR A 333 7.29 17.56 19.09
CA THR A 333 7.16 17.95 20.52
C THR A 333 6.02 18.93 20.76
N ASP A 334 5.64 19.68 19.71
CA ASP A 334 4.50 20.56 19.66
C ASP A 334 3.62 20.09 18.49
N ASP A 335 2.71 19.15 18.74
CA ASP A 335 1.76 18.67 17.74
C ASP A 335 0.78 19.80 17.41
N PRO A 336 0.80 20.37 16.20
CA PRO A 336 -0.13 21.43 15.82
C PRO A 336 -1.59 20.98 15.90
N CYS A 337 -1.84 19.68 16.01
CA CYS A 337 -3.17 19.10 16.08
C CYS A 337 -3.61 18.71 17.51
N GLU A 338 -2.76 18.75 18.52
CA GLU A 338 -3.16 18.48 19.91
C GLU A 338 -4.25 19.43 20.44
N ALA A 339 -4.40 20.61 19.83
CA ALA A 339 -5.46 21.57 20.18
C ALA A 339 -6.85 21.20 19.61
N VAL A 340 -6.96 20.17 18.78
CA VAL A 340 -8.20 19.76 18.09
C VAL A 340 -8.47 18.28 18.36
N SER A 341 -8.72 17.93 19.61
CA SER A 341 -9.49 16.73 19.94
C SER A 341 -10.90 17.14 20.38
N PRO A 342 -11.96 16.52 19.88
CA PRO A 342 -12.24 15.09 19.98
C PRO A 342 -12.58 14.42 18.64
N VAL A 343 -12.29 13.12 18.57
CA VAL A 343 -12.83 12.20 17.59
C VAL A 343 -14.35 12.40 17.51
N GLN A 344 -14.82 13.02 16.44
CA GLN A 344 -16.24 12.95 16.10
C GLN A 344 -16.46 11.61 15.40
N ASP A 345 -17.15 10.73 16.10
CA ASP A 345 -17.73 9.52 15.53
C ASP A 345 -18.62 9.92 14.35
N ILE A 346 -18.19 9.55 13.16
CA ILE A 346 -19.06 9.58 11.98
C ILE A 346 -19.79 8.24 11.96
N PRO A 347 -21.12 8.24 11.85
CA PRO A 347 -21.98 7.07 11.97
C PRO A 347 -21.75 5.98 10.92
#